data_7e46cad80e79303dee0169642b704ef7
#
_entry.id   7e46cad80e79303dee0169642b704ef7
#
_cell.length_a   1.000
_cell.length_b   1.000
_cell.length_c   1.000
_cell.angle_alpha   90.00
_cell.angle_beta   90.00
_cell.angle_gamma   90.00
#
_symmetry.space_group_name_H-M   'P 1'
#
loop_
_entity.id
_entity.type
_entity.pdbx_description
1 polymer ?
#
loop_
_entity_poly.entity_id
_entity_poly.type
_entity_poly.pdbx_seq_one_letter_code
_entity_poly.pdbx_strand_id
1 'polypeptide(L)'
;MSNEAIAVQVPLGVYLELAYRLRNSGDTREPDDVVVFALKAWLASRQGKSRGGYQWKELFLPDGSELRMRYRGTYYYARIDGDELKYAGETVSPREWALMVTGTVRNPWRDIWIRRGINECWTRAAMWRSASAYSPLRPHAERRRHARRAAD
;
A
#
# COMPACT_ATOMS: atom_id res chain seq x y z
N MET A 1 -6.90 16.79 -33.98
CA MET A 1 -7.45 16.47 -32.65
C MET A 1 -7.23 17.71 -31.80
N SER A 2 -8.32 18.34 -31.39
CA SER A 2 -8.29 19.53 -30.55
C SER A 2 -7.69 19.16 -29.19
N ASN A 3 -6.57 19.76 -28.86
CA ASN A 3 -5.96 19.63 -27.54
C ASN A 3 -6.71 20.56 -26.58
N GLU A 4 -7.93 20.18 -26.20
CA GLU A 4 -8.67 20.93 -25.20
C GLU A 4 -7.97 20.80 -23.86
N ALA A 5 -7.42 21.91 -23.37
CA ALA A 5 -6.81 21.99 -22.05
C ALA A 5 -7.87 22.36 -21.02
N ILE A 6 -7.98 21.58 -19.94
CA ILE A 6 -8.82 21.87 -18.79
C ILE A 6 -7.94 22.49 -17.69
N ALA A 7 -8.35 23.62 -17.15
CA ALA A 7 -7.66 24.23 -16.01
C ALA A 7 -7.94 23.42 -14.73
N VAL A 8 -6.87 22.95 -14.09
CA VAL A 8 -6.92 22.30 -12.78
C VAL A 8 -6.36 23.26 -11.74
N GLN A 9 -7.11 23.50 -10.68
CA GLN A 9 -6.64 24.37 -9.59
C GLN A 9 -5.68 23.60 -8.69
N VAL A 10 -4.43 24.04 -8.67
CA VAL A 10 -3.41 23.58 -7.73
C VAL A 10 -3.28 24.64 -6.62
N PRO A 11 -3.30 24.28 -5.31
CA PRO A 11 -3.07 25.24 -4.25
C PRO A 11 -1.75 25.99 -4.43
N LEU A 12 -1.78 27.33 -4.30
CA LEU A 12 -0.62 28.19 -4.54
C LEU A 12 0.64 27.75 -3.78
N GLY A 13 0.49 27.31 -2.52
CA GLY A 13 1.60 26.83 -1.71
C GLY A 13 2.31 25.63 -2.30
N VAL A 14 1.54 24.68 -2.85
CA VAL A 14 2.07 23.47 -3.52
C VAL A 14 2.79 23.84 -4.82
N TYR A 15 2.21 24.75 -5.59
CA TYR A 15 2.80 25.25 -6.83
C TYR A 15 4.12 25.96 -6.58
N LEU A 16 4.19 26.85 -5.58
CA LEU A 16 5.40 27.58 -5.21
C LEU A 16 6.50 26.65 -4.70
N GLU A 17 6.14 25.64 -3.91
CA GLU A 17 7.11 24.64 -3.43
C GLU A 17 7.68 23.83 -4.61
N LEU A 18 6.85 23.44 -5.56
CA LEU A 18 7.29 22.75 -6.77
C LEU A 18 8.25 23.61 -7.58
N ALA A 19 7.89 24.86 -7.85
CA ALA A 19 8.73 25.81 -8.58
C ALA A 19 10.08 26.05 -7.89
N TYR A 20 10.09 26.17 -6.57
CA TYR A 20 11.30 26.31 -5.78
C TYR A 20 12.21 25.08 -5.90
N ARG A 21 11.65 23.87 -5.79
CA ARG A 21 12.42 22.62 -5.91
C ARG A 21 13.00 22.42 -7.29
N LEU A 22 12.24 22.73 -8.35
CA LEU A 22 12.74 22.67 -9.74
C LEU A 22 13.94 23.58 -9.96
N ARG A 23 13.87 24.83 -9.49
CA ARG A 23 15.00 25.77 -9.57
C ARG A 23 16.24 25.26 -8.84
N ASN A 24 16.07 24.71 -7.64
CA ASN A 24 17.18 24.26 -6.82
C ASN A 24 17.81 22.96 -7.32
N SER A 25 17.05 22.13 -8.04
CA SER A 25 17.57 20.89 -8.65
C SER A 25 18.22 21.10 -10.02
N GLY A 26 18.16 22.32 -10.57
CA GLY A 26 18.63 22.60 -11.93
C GLY A 26 17.73 21.99 -13.01
N ASP A 27 16.51 21.63 -12.66
CA ASP A 27 15.52 21.12 -13.61
C ASP A 27 14.91 22.29 -14.40
N THR A 28 14.99 22.24 -15.71
CA THR A 28 14.52 23.30 -16.61
C THR A 28 13.05 23.17 -17.01
N ARG A 29 12.34 22.15 -16.49
CA ARG A 29 10.92 21.97 -16.77
C ARG A 29 10.09 23.02 -16.05
N GLU A 30 9.03 23.46 -16.71
CA GLU A 30 8.04 24.33 -16.07
C GLU A 30 7.20 23.52 -15.06
N PRO A 31 6.73 24.15 -13.98
CA PRO A 31 5.88 23.47 -12.99
C PRO A 31 4.66 22.78 -13.61
N ASP A 32 4.04 23.37 -14.61
CA ASP A 32 2.87 22.84 -15.31
C ASP A 32 3.20 21.54 -16.05
N ASP A 33 4.35 21.43 -16.67
CA ASP A 33 4.81 20.21 -17.33
C ASP A 33 5.01 19.07 -16.33
N VAL A 34 5.53 19.39 -15.15
CA VAL A 34 5.72 18.41 -14.08
C VAL A 34 4.38 17.94 -13.54
N VAL A 35 3.39 18.80 -13.41
CA VAL A 35 2.03 18.42 -13.01
C VAL A 35 1.41 17.47 -14.04
N VAL A 36 1.50 17.81 -15.33
CA VAL A 36 1.02 16.97 -16.43
C VAL A 36 1.73 15.61 -16.45
N PHE A 37 3.05 15.63 -16.26
CA PHE A 37 3.85 14.40 -16.19
C PHE A 37 3.42 13.52 -15.01
N ALA A 38 3.24 14.10 -13.83
CA ALA A 38 2.80 13.39 -12.64
C ALA A 38 1.40 12.77 -12.83
N LEU A 39 0.47 13.51 -13.44
CA LEU A 39 -0.86 13.02 -13.77
C LEU A 39 -0.81 11.86 -14.78
N LYS A 40 -0.01 11.98 -15.84
CA LYS A 40 0.19 10.90 -16.82
C LYS A 40 0.81 9.66 -16.16
N ALA A 41 1.82 9.83 -15.31
CA ALA A 41 2.45 8.75 -14.59
C ALA A 41 1.45 8.05 -13.63
N TRP A 42 0.62 8.83 -12.95
CA TRP A 42 -0.43 8.31 -12.08
C TRP A 42 -1.50 7.52 -12.87
N LEU A 43 -1.97 8.07 -13.99
CA LEU A 43 -2.90 7.37 -14.88
C LEU A 43 -2.29 6.09 -15.45
N ALA A 44 -1.05 6.14 -15.95
CA ALA A 44 -0.35 4.97 -16.45
C ALA A 44 -0.16 3.90 -15.36
N SER A 45 0.08 4.33 -14.11
CA SER A 45 0.15 3.43 -12.98
C SER A 45 -1.18 2.73 -12.68
N ARG A 46 -2.29 3.26 -13.14
CA ARG A 46 -3.64 2.68 -13.00
C ARG A 46 -4.13 1.92 -14.23
N GLN A 47 -3.60 2.21 -15.42
CA GLN A 47 -3.98 1.54 -16.67
C GLN A 47 -3.29 0.18 -16.89
N GLY A 48 -2.18 -0.07 -16.22
CA GLY A 48 -1.52 -1.37 -16.25
C GLY A 48 -2.11 -2.30 -15.22
N LYS A 49 -2.98 -3.25 -15.65
CA LYS A 49 -3.65 -4.28 -14.84
C LYS A 49 -4.38 -3.67 -13.63
N SER A 50 -5.64 -3.97 -13.46
CA SER A 50 -6.31 -3.78 -12.18
C SER A 50 -5.32 -4.24 -11.11
N ARG A 51 -4.59 -3.31 -10.50
CA ARG A 51 -3.64 -3.64 -9.46
C ARG A 51 -4.47 -4.16 -8.32
N GLY A 52 -4.74 -5.45 -8.40
CA GLY A 52 -5.24 -6.24 -7.33
C GLY A 52 -4.39 -5.95 -6.10
N GLY A 53 -4.70 -6.53 -5.07
CA GLY A 53 -3.94 -6.55 -3.87
C GLY A 53 -4.34 -7.79 -3.12
N TYR A 54 -3.55 -8.17 -2.18
CA TYR A 54 -3.79 -9.32 -1.35
C TYR A 54 -4.64 -8.93 -0.16
N GLN A 55 -5.76 -9.61 0.04
CA GLN A 55 -6.62 -9.42 1.21
C GLN A 55 -6.19 -10.37 2.33
N TRP A 56 -5.50 -9.82 3.33
CA TRP A 56 -5.13 -10.56 4.53
C TRP A 56 -6.10 -10.23 5.68
N LYS A 57 -7.19 -10.97 5.77
CA LYS A 57 -8.30 -10.68 6.69
C LYS A 57 -8.80 -9.25 6.50
N GLU A 58 -8.72 -8.40 7.51
CA GLU A 58 -9.14 -7.00 7.46
C GLU A 58 -8.12 -6.07 6.79
N LEU A 59 -6.90 -6.55 6.53
CA LEU A 59 -5.82 -5.76 5.96
C LEU A 59 -5.71 -5.99 4.47
N PHE A 60 -5.80 -4.89 3.70
CA PHE A 60 -5.53 -4.91 2.27
C PHE A 60 -4.09 -4.49 1.98
N LEU A 61 -3.37 -5.30 1.25
CA LEU A 61 -2.00 -5.07 0.80
C LEU A 61 -1.99 -4.84 -0.71
N PRO A 62 -1.69 -3.62 -1.17
CA PRO A 62 -1.59 -3.33 -2.59
C PRO A 62 -0.57 -4.22 -3.30
N ASP A 63 -0.76 -4.45 -4.60
CA ASP A 63 0.23 -5.07 -5.46
C ASP A 63 1.59 -4.36 -5.33
N GLY A 64 2.66 -5.13 -5.25
CA GLY A 64 4.02 -4.62 -5.04
C GLY A 64 4.39 -4.39 -3.57
N SER A 65 3.45 -4.59 -2.62
CA SER A 65 3.80 -4.57 -1.19
C SER A 65 4.83 -5.63 -0.85
N GLU A 66 5.75 -5.26 0.02
CA GLU A 66 6.79 -6.16 0.49
C GLU A 66 6.54 -6.56 1.95
N LEU A 67 6.78 -7.82 2.25
CA LEU A 67 6.73 -8.38 3.58
C LEU A 67 8.11 -8.88 3.98
N ARG A 68 8.49 -8.69 5.23
CA ARG A 68 9.70 -9.28 5.78
C ARG A 68 9.46 -9.90 7.16
N MET A 69 10.24 -10.91 7.46
CA MET A 69 10.24 -11.58 8.74
C MET A 69 11.69 -11.87 9.15
N ARG A 70 12.00 -11.72 10.43
CA ARG A 70 13.31 -12.07 10.97
C ARG A 70 13.22 -13.37 11.75
N TYR A 71 14.07 -14.33 11.39
CA TYR A 71 14.20 -15.58 12.12
C TYR A 71 15.65 -15.99 12.26
N ARG A 72 16.07 -16.31 13.47
CA ARG A 72 17.46 -16.67 13.81
C ARG A 72 18.51 -15.70 13.26
N GLY A 73 18.24 -14.39 13.33
CA GLY A 73 19.14 -13.35 12.85
C GLY A 73 19.06 -13.04 11.36
N THR A 74 18.39 -13.87 10.56
CA THR A 74 18.25 -13.73 9.11
C THR A 74 16.91 -13.09 8.75
N TYR A 75 16.91 -12.21 7.73
CA TYR A 75 15.71 -11.64 7.16
C TYR A 75 15.25 -12.44 5.95
N TYR A 76 13.95 -12.72 5.91
CA TYR A 76 13.25 -13.37 4.81
C TYR A 76 12.26 -12.39 4.22
N TYR A 77 12.13 -12.35 2.89
CA TYR A 77 11.31 -11.40 2.18
C TYR A 77 10.31 -12.12 1.29
N ALA A 78 9.08 -11.63 1.29
CA ALA A 78 8.03 -12.03 0.38
C ALA A 78 7.40 -10.77 -0.24
N ARG A 79 6.69 -10.92 -1.34
CA ARG A 79 6.10 -9.82 -2.08
C ARG A 79 4.67 -10.13 -2.51
N ILE A 80 3.84 -9.09 -2.54
CA ILE A 80 2.52 -9.17 -3.18
C ILE A 80 2.70 -8.98 -4.69
N ASP A 81 2.23 -9.95 -5.45
CA ASP A 81 2.18 -9.94 -6.91
C ASP A 81 0.73 -10.15 -7.33
N GLY A 82 0.09 -9.06 -7.80
CA GLY A 82 -1.35 -9.05 -8.03
C GLY A 82 -2.13 -9.24 -6.73
N ASP A 83 -2.87 -10.32 -6.64
CA ASP A 83 -3.69 -10.73 -5.48
C ASP A 83 -3.08 -11.90 -4.68
N GLU A 84 -1.82 -12.23 -4.93
CA GLU A 84 -1.13 -13.34 -4.30
C GLU A 84 0.10 -12.89 -3.50
N LEU A 85 0.37 -13.58 -2.40
CA LEU A 85 1.65 -13.46 -1.69
C LEU A 85 2.64 -14.48 -2.28
N LYS A 86 3.74 -13.97 -2.83
CA LYS A 86 4.80 -14.78 -3.43
C LYS A 86 6.03 -14.87 -2.55
N TYR A 87 6.49 -16.09 -2.32
CA TYR A 87 7.75 -16.39 -1.66
C TYR A 87 8.49 -17.50 -2.39
N ALA A 88 9.73 -17.24 -2.76
CA ALA A 88 10.57 -18.19 -3.52
C ALA A 88 9.89 -18.75 -4.80
N GLY A 89 9.04 -17.95 -5.45
CA GLY A 89 8.29 -18.32 -6.65
C GLY A 89 6.97 -19.05 -6.37
N GLU A 90 6.66 -19.37 -5.13
CA GLU A 90 5.42 -20.04 -4.74
C GLU A 90 4.39 -19.07 -4.18
N THR A 91 3.12 -19.36 -4.40
CA THR A 91 2.00 -18.65 -3.78
C THR A 91 1.74 -19.23 -2.40
N VAL A 92 1.82 -18.39 -1.38
CA VAL A 92 1.66 -18.80 0.02
C VAL A 92 0.73 -17.84 0.78
N SER A 93 0.13 -18.30 1.84
CA SER A 93 -0.50 -17.41 2.83
C SER A 93 0.54 -16.90 3.85
N PRO A 94 0.27 -15.79 4.55
CA PRO A 94 1.19 -15.30 5.59
C PRO A 94 1.47 -16.35 6.69
N ARG A 95 0.52 -17.21 6.98
CA ARG A 95 0.67 -18.29 7.96
C ARG A 95 1.59 -19.40 7.44
N GLU A 96 1.37 -19.82 6.18
CA GLU A 96 2.21 -20.82 5.52
C GLU A 96 3.63 -20.32 5.36
N TRP A 97 3.81 -19.07 4.93
CA TRP A 97 5.12 -18.44 4.84
C TRP A 97 5.84 -18.42 6.19
N ALA A 98 5.16 -18.00 7.26
CA ALA A 98 5.73 -18.02 8.60
C ALA A 98 6.14 -19.44 9.03
N LEU A 99 5.34 -20.46 8.71
CA LEU A 99 5.62 -21.85 8.98
C LEU A 99 6.83 -22.35 8.16
N MET A 100 6.89 -22.04 6.86
CA MET A 100 8.01 -22.41 5.99
C MET A 100 9.33 -21.84 6.49
N VAL A 101 9.34 -20.58 6.93
CA VAL A 101 10.56 -19.91 7.40
C VAL A 101 10.99 -20.41 8.78
N THR A 102 10.05 -20.64 9.69
CA THR A 102 10.38 -20.90 11.11
C THR A 102 10.30 -22.37 11.51
N GLY A 103 9.63 -23.19 10.70
CA GLY A 103 9.35 -24.60 11.01
C GLY A 103 8.35 -24.79 12.16
N THR A 104 7.78 -23.71 12.71
CA THR A 104 6.87 -23.74 13.85
C THR A 104 5.67 -22.84 13.63
N VAL A 105 4.52 -23.23 14.22
CA VAL A 105 3.32 -22.40 14.16
C VAL A 105 3.54 -21.13 14.98
N ARG A 106 3.47 -19.98 14.31
CA ARG A 106 3.61 -18.64 14.89
C ARG A 106 2.45 -17.74 14.55
N ASN A 107 2.34 -16.65 15.28
CA ASN A 107 1.39 -15.61 14.96
C ASN A 107 2.01 -14.66 13.91
N PRO A 108 1.58 -14.75 12.63
CA PRO A 108 2.18 -13.95 11.56
C PRO A 108 1.99 -12.45 11.76
N TRP A 109 0.95 -12.02 12.46
CA TRP A 109 0.71 -10.60 12.77
C TRP A 109 1.81 -9.98 13.63
N ARG A 110 2.47 -10.77 14.45
CA ARG A 110 3.55 -10.32 15.34
C ARG A 110 4.92 -10.35 14.66
N ASP A 111 5.14 -11.33 13.79
CA ASP A 111 6.45 -11.63 13.23
C ASP A 111 6.69 -10.98 11.87
N ILE A 112 5.62 -10.66 11.14
CA ILE A 112 5.69 -10.05 9.81
C ILE A 112 5.67 -8.52 9.90
N TRP A 113 6.58 -7.91 9.15
CA TRP A 113 6.65 -6.49 8.90
C TRP A 113 6.27 -6.22 7.45
N ILE A 114 5.59 -5.11 7.20
CA ILE A 114 5.01 -4.75 5.91
C ILE A 114 5.52 -3.38 5.49
N ARG A 115 5.82 -3.25 4.21
CA ARG A 115 6.08 -2.00 3.51
C ARG A 115 5.24 -1.98 2.24
N ARG A 116 4.27 -1.07 2.14
CA ARG A 116 3.36 -1.00 0.99
C ARG A 116 3.91 -0.21 -0.19
N GLY A 117 4.91 0.62 0.05
CA GLY A 117 5.58 1.41 -0.97
C GLY A 117 7.04 1.63 -0.66
N ILE A 118 7.85 1.91 -1.67
CA ILE A 118 9.30 2.07 -1.54
C ILE A 118 9.71 3.19 -0.56
N ASN A 119 8.86 4.20 -0.38
CA ASN A 119 9.08 5.33 0.52
C ASN A 119 8.43 5.15 1.89
N GLU A 120 7.80 4.01 2.15
CA GLU A 120 7.18 3.72 3.44
C GLU A 120 8.14 3.01 4.38
N CYS A 121 8.00 3.28 5.68
CA CYS A 121 8.73 2.55 6.71
C CYS A 121 8.16 1.15 6.92
N TRP A 122 9.04 0.23 7.30
CA TRP A 122 8.62 -1.09 7.72
C TRP A 122 7.79 -1.02 9.01
N THR A 123 6.57 -1.50 8.97
CA THR A 123 5.63 -1.48 10.09
C THR A 123 5.10 -2.89 10.35
N ARG A 124 4.97 -3.26 11.62
CA ARG A 124 4.43 -4.59 11.98
C ARG A 124 3.00 -4.77 11.47
N ALA A 125 2.69 -5.96 10.98
CA ALA A 125 1.36 -6.30 10.50
C ALA A 125 0.27 -6.07 11.55
N ALA A 126 0.55 -6.34 12.83
CA ALA A 126 -0.37 -6.09 13.93
C ALA A 126 -0.80 -4.63 14.05
N MET A 127 0.10 -3.68 13.78
CA MET A 127 -0.20 -2.24 13.81
C MET A 127 -1.12 -1.84 12.65
N TRP A 128 -0.89 -2.38 11.48
CA TRP A 128 -1.76 -2.18 10.31
C TRP A 128 -3.17 -2.73 10.55
N ARG A 129 -3.27 -3.88 11.19
CA ARG A 129 -4.55 -4.46 11.57
C ARG A 129 -5.35 -3.55 12.50
N SER A 130 -4.71 -2.98 13.50
CA SER A 130 -5.33 -2.04 14.43
C SER A 130 -5.77 -0.76 13.73
N ALA A 131 -4.95 -0.20 12.84
CA ALA A 131 -5.28 0.98 12.05
C ALA A 131 -6.43 0.73 11.07
N SER A 132 -6.47 -0.45 10.44
CA SER A 132 -7.57 -0.85 9.53
C SER A 132 -8.90 -1.04 10.29
N ALA A 133 -8.87 -1.49 11.53
CA ALA A 133 -10.04 -1.59 12.38
C ALA A 133 -10.61 -0.20 12.78
N TYR A 134 -9.79 0.83 12.74
CA TYR A 134 -10.16 2.23 13.07
C TYR A 134 -10.46 3.09 11.84
N SER A 135 -10.61 2.53 10.65
CA SER A 135 -10.96 3.30 9.45
C SER A 135 -12.37 3.89 9.57
N PRO A 136 -12.53 5.24 9.52
CA PRO A 136 -13.84 5.89 9.65
C PRO A 136 -14.78 5.66 8.45
N LEU A 137 -14.35 4.89 7.45
CA LEU A 137 -15.10 4.60 6.23
C LEU A 137 -15.85 3.25 6.24
N ARG A 138 -15.97 2.58 7.37
CA ARG A 138 -16.93 1.48 7.48
C ARG A 138 -18.34 2.07 7.56
N PRO A 139 -19.22 1.81 6.58
CA PRO A 139 -20.62 2.24 6.68
C PRO A 139 -21.26 1.61 7.91
N HIS A 140 -22.08 2.39 8.60
CA HIS A 140 -22.79 2.08 9.87
C HIS A 140 -23.64 0.78 9.87
N ALA A 141 -23.68 0.02 8.79
CA ALA A 141 -24.51 -1.17 8.64
C ALA A 141 -24.05 -2.40 9.46
N GLU A 142 -22.75 -2.48 9.80
CA GLU A 142 -22.24 -3.65 10.52
C GLU A 142 -22.32 -3.54 12.05
N ARG A 143 -22.43 -2.34 12.60
CA ARG A 143 -22.59 -2.15 14.05
C ARG A 143 -23.92 -2.71 14.59
N ARG A 144 -24.96 -2.82 13.73
CA ARG A 144 -26.26 -3.34 14.15
C ARG A 144 -26.35 -4.86 14.23
N ARG A 145 -25.43 -5.60 13.59
CA ARG A 145 -25.43 -7.07 13.63
C ARG A 145 -24.74 -7.64 14.88
N HIS A 146 -23.80 -6.93 15.46
CA HIS A 146 -23.11 -7.37 16.68
C HIS A 146 -23.92 -7.06 17.96
N ALA A 147 -24.71 -5.99 17.95
CA ALA A 147 -25.57 -5.65 19.09
C ALA A 147 -26.77 -6.61 19.26
N ARG A 148 -27.20 -7.29 18.20
CA ARG A 148 -28.30 -8.27 18.27
C ARG A 148 -27.87 -9.69 18.69
N ARG A 149 -26.57 -9.98 18.66
CA ARG A 149 -26.05 -11.28 19.14
C ARG A 149 -25.63 -11.28 20.61
N ALA A 150 -25.62 -10.14 21.26
CA ALA A 150 -25.32 -10.00 22.68
C ALA A 150 -26.57 -9.85 23.57
N ALA A 151 -27.77 -9.96 22.97
CA ALA A 151 -29.05 -9.79 23.66
C ALA A 151 -29.95 -11.05 23.57
N ASP A 152 -29.42 -12.23 23.20
CA ASP A 152 -30.06 -13.52 23.32
C ASP A 152 -29.28 -14.43 24.26
#